data_a8c93fe7b19e848b8d96b2bcd268ca9b
#
_entry.id   a8c93fe7b19e848b8d96b2bcd268ca9b
#
_cell.length_a   1.000
_cell.length_b   1.000
_cell.length_c   1.000
_cell.angle_alpha   90.00
_cell.angle_beta   90.00
_cell.angle_gamma   90.00
#
_symmetry.space_group_name_H-M   'P 1'
#
loop_
_entity.id
_entity.type
_entity.pdbx_description
1 polymer ?
#
loop_
_entity_poly.entity_id
_entity_poly.type
_entity_poly.pdbx_seq_one_letter_code
_entity_poly.pdbx_strand_id
1 'polypeptide(L)'
;DWFTLRGARLQLSPYSHPRPTLAIATSRTPIGSRLAGRYGLGILTQGGGDVNGAWAHAEEAAREHGNTLDRDNLRVVVSFHLAETKADAEKAVQFGYEPWLKYLEALNPKAYAETREKGGDDPARMIAARGGLVGTPDEALEYLERLWERIGPFGTVLMSGTNWMNFEASKRNYELMMRYVMPRFN
;
A
#
# COMPACT_ATOMS: atom_id res chain seq x y z
N ASP A 1 3.21 14.02 -28.41
CA ASP A 1 2.09 13.20 -27.96
C ASP A 1 2.22 11.80 -28.56
N TRP A 2 1.94 10.78 -27.78
CA TRP A 2 2.13 9.38 -28.21
C TRP A 2 1.00 8.89 -29.11
N PHE A 3 -0.19 9.43 -28.90
CA PHE A 3 -1.39 9.07 -29.66
C PHE A 3 -2.41 10.20 -29.63
N THR A 4 -3.32 10.18 -30.57
CA THR A 4 -4.48 11.07 -30.62
C THR A 4 -5.76 10.26 -30.57
N LEU A 5 -6.63 10.54 -29.60
CA LEU A 5 -7.96 9.97 -29.51
C LEU A 5 -8.95 10.85 -30.28
N ARG A 6 -9.64 10.28 -31.27
CA ARG A 6 -10.68 10.97 -32.03
C ARG A 6 -12.04 10.35 -31.73
N GLY A 7 -12.95 11.16 -31.17
CA GLY A 7 -14.31 10.71 -30.83
C GLY A 7 -14.37 9.59 -29.78
N ALA A 8 -13.34 9.45 -28.96
CA ALA A 8 -13.32 8.46 -27.89
C ALA A 8 -14.43 8.75 -26.86
N ARG A 9 -15.19 7.72 -26.51
CA ARG A 9 -16.27 7.78 -25.52
C ARG A 9 -16.21 6.57 -24.61
N LEU A 10 -16.53 6.78 -23.34
CA LEU A 10 -16.84 5.67 -22.44
C LEU A 10 -18.13 5.01 -22.94
N GLN A 11 -18.12 3.69 -23.14
CA GLN A 11 -19.29 2.95 -23.61
C GLN A 11 -20.37 2.83 -22.56
N LEU A 12 -19.98 2.78 -21.28
CA LEU A 12 -20.88 2.73 -20.14
C LEU A 12 -20.67 3.97 -19.27
N SER A 13 -21.75 4.63 -18.88
CA SER A 13 -21.70 5.68 -17.88
C SER A 13 -21.42 5.10 -16.49
N PRO A 14 -20.69 5.81 -15.62
CA PRO A 14 -20.52 5.40 -14.24
C PRO A 14 -21.87 5.27 -13.53
N TYR A 15 -22.02 4.24 -12.69
CA TYR A 15 -23.19 4.11 -11.82
C TYR A 15 -23.21 5.22 -10.76
N SER A 16 -22.05 5.57 -10.22
CA SER A 16 -21.90 6.63 -9.20
C SER A 16 -21.88 8.02 -9.84
N HIS A 17 -22.59 8.96 -9.23
CA HIS A 17 -22.68 10.35 -9.70
C HIS A 17 -21.90 11.30 -8.77
N PRO A 18 -21.18 12.29 -9.32
CA PRO A 18 -20.93 12.57 -10.76
C PRO A 18 -19.96 11.57 -11.42
N ARG A 19 -19.24 10.77 -10.65
CA ARG A 19 -18.26 9.76 -11.09
C ARG A 19 -17.93 8.79 -9.96
N PRO A 20 -17.34 7.61 -10.22
CA PRO A 20 -16.82 6.76 -9.16
C PRO A 20 -15.70 7.47 -8.38
N THR A 21 -15.48 7.07 -7.15
CA THR A 21 -14.33 7.53 -6.38
C THR A 21 -13.04 7.06 -7.05
N LEU A 22 -12.17 7.99 -7.37
CA LEU A 22 -10.89 7.73 -8.02
C LEU A 22 -9.75 8.04 -7.06
N ALA A 23 -8.67 7.28 -7.16
CA ALA A 23 -7.43 7.54 -6.48
C ALA A 23 -6.25 7.39 -7.44
N ILE A 24 -5.22 8.18 -7.23
CA ILE A 24 -3.97 8.11 -7.98
C ILE A 24 -2.92 7.39 -7.11
N ALA A 25 -2.31 6.36 -7.68
CA ALA A 25 -1.17 5.72 -7.05
C ALA A 25 0.02 6.69 -7.02
N THR A 26 0.55 6.93 -5.84
CA THR A 26 1.70 7.80 -5.63
C THR A 26 2.92 6.99 -5.24
N SER A 27 4.07 7.48 -5.64
CA SER A 27 5.35 6.85 -5.36
C SER A 27 6.36 7.89 -4.85
N ARG A 28 7.63 7.70 -5.16
CA ARG A 28 8.73 8.58 -4.70
C ARG A 28 8.73 10.00 -5.31
N THR A 29 7.98 10.23 -6.39
CA THR A 29 7.92 11.54 -7.03
C THR A 29 6.61 12.25 -6.69
N PRO A 30 6.59 13.59 -6.60
CA PRO A 30 5.39 14.35 -6.27
C PRO A 30 4.34 14.39 -7.40
N ILE A 31 4.67 13.87 -8.59
CA ILE A 31 3.83 13.99 -9.79
C ILE A 31 2.43 13.42 -9.56
N GLY A 32 2.34 12.20 -9.05
CA GLY A 32 1.05 11.55 -8.77
C GLY A 32 0.24 12.30 -7.71
N SER A 33 0.89 12.74 -6.64
CA SER A 33 0.26 13.52 -5.57
C SER A 33 -0.27 14.85 -6.07
N ARG A 34 0.54 15.62 -6.82
CA ARG A 34 0.12 16.89 -7.42
C ARG A 34 -1.04 16.70 -8.41
N LEU A 35 -1.01 15.61 -9.19
CA LEU A 35 -2.10 15.29 -10.11
C LEU A 35 -3.39 14.97 -9.35
N ALA A 36 -3.31 14.19 -8.25
CA ALA A 36 -4.45 13.93 -7.38
C ALA A 36 -5.06 15.23 -6.84
N GLY A 37 -4.25 16.12 -6.31
CA GLY A 37 -4.70 17.44 -5.83
C GLY A 37 -5.33 18.29 -6.92
N ARG A 38 -4.69 18.38 -8.10
CA ARG A 38 -5.19 19.15 -9.23
C ARG A 38 -6.62 18.75 -9.64
N TYR A 39 -6.98 17.47 -9.55
CA TYR A 39 -8.29 16.96 -9.96
C TYR A 39 -9.22 16.60 -8.79
N GLY A 40 -8.84 16.91 -7.56
CA GLY A 40 -9.63 16.57 -6.37
C GLY A 40 -9.85 15.06 -6.21
N LEU A 41 -8.79 14.26 -6.44
CA LEU A 41 -8.83 12.80 -6.37
C LEU A 41 -8.17 12.30 -5.10
N GLY A 42 -8.50 11.06 -4.70
CA GLY A 42 -7.84 10.39 -3.60
C GLY A 42 -6.39 10.00 -3.92
N ILE A 43 -5.65 9.63 -2.90
CA ILE A 43 -4.28 9.11 -2.99
C ILE A 43 -4.26 7.65 -2.58
N LEU A 44 -3.49 6.85 -3.29
CA LEU A 44 -3.09 5.49 -2.94
C LEU A 44 -1.57 5.45 -2.78
N THR A 45 -1.06 5.18 -1.59
CA THR A 45 0.39 5.19 -1.31
C THR A 45 0.83 4.04 -0.40
N GLN A 46 2.12 3.73 -0.41
CA GLN A 46 2.70 2.70 0.46
C GLN A 46 2.84 3.20 1.89
N GLY A 47 2.35 2.43 2.87
CA GLY A 47 2.42 2.78 4.29
C GLY A 47 3.83 2.93 4.85
N GLY A 48 4.80 2.20 4.28
CA GLY A 48 6.22 2.35 4.63
C GLY A 48 6.94 3.54 4.00
N GLY A 49 6.26 4.31 3.12
CA GLY A 49 6.81 5.48 2.44
C GLY A 49 6.58 6.80 3.19
N ASP A 50 6.94 7.90 2.51
CA ASP A 50 6.64 9.27 2.97
C ASP A 50 5.19 9.66 2.62
N VAL A 51 4.25 9.14 3.42
CA VAL A 51 2.81 9.39 3.23
C VAL A 51 2.46 10.86 3.45
N ASN A 52 3.06 11.49 4.47
CA ASN A 52 2.78 12.89 4.80
C ASN A 52 3.31 13.85 3.74
N GLY A 53 4.50 13.60 3.19
CA GLY A 53 5.03 14.38 2.06
C GLY A 53 4.17 14.21 0.81
N ALA A 54 3.73 12.99 0.50
CA ALA A 54 2.80 12.75 -0.61
C ALA A 54 1.48 13.50 -0.43
N TRP A 55 0.93 13.51 0.79
CA TRP A 55 -0.29 14.23 1.11
C TRP A 55 -0.11 15.75 0.99
N ALA A 56 0.97 16.31 1.53
CA ALA A 56 1.27 17.73 1.46
C ALA A 56 1.36 18.26 0.02
N HIS A 57 2.02 17.50 -0.88
CA HIS A 57 2.06 17.84 -2.30
C HIS A 57 0.68 17.83 -2.97
N ALA A 58 -0.20 16.94 -2.55
CA ALA A 58 -1.56 16.91 -3.08
C ALA A 58 -2.40 18.09 -2.56
N GLU A 59 -2.30 18.41 -1.26
CA GLU A 59 -3.00 19.56 -0.67
C GLU A 59 -2.56 20.89 -1.28
N GLU A 60 -1.25 21.05 -1.53
CA GLU A 60 -0.73 22.24 -2.23
C GLU A 60 -1.36 22.39 -3.62
N ALA A 61 -1.32 21.33 -4.43
CA ALA A 61 -1.90 21.35 -5.76
C ALA A 61 -3.43 21.50 -5.75
N ALA A 62 -4.12 20.95 -4.75
CA ALA A 62 -5.55 21.13 -4.59
C ALA A 62 -5.90 22.61 -4.34
N ARG A 63 -5.18 23.29 -3.45
CA ARG A 63 -5.37 24.73 -3.20
C ARG A 63 -5.12 25.57 -4.45
N GLU A 64 -4.07 25.26 -5.23
CA GLU A 64 -3.75 25.96 -6.49
C GLU A 64 -4.89 25.85 -7.52
N HIS A 65 -5.71 24.80 -7.47
CA HIS A 65 -6.77 24.50 -8.43
C HIS A 65 -8.19 24.60 -7.84
N GLY A 66 -8.34 25.17 -6.64
CA GLY A 66 -9.64 25.36 -5.99
C GLY A 66 -10.33 24.07 -5.52
N ASN A 67 -9.58 22.99 -5.32
CA ASN A 67 -10.08 21.74 -4.77
C ASN A 67 -9.82 21.62 -3.27
N THR A 68 -10.61 20.79 -2.61
CA THR A 68 -10.42 20.36 -1.21
C THR A 68 -10.20 18.85 -1.19
N LEU A 69 -9.22 18.40 -0.43
CA LEU A 69 -8.97 16.97 -0.21
C LEU A 69 -9.46 16.57 1.18
N ASP A 70 -10.00 15.37 1.26
CA ASP A 70 -10.43 14.73 2.49
C ASP A 70 -9.53 13.52 2.75
N ARG A 71 -8.99 13.40 3.96
CA ARG A 71 -8.14 12.27 4.37
C ARG A 71 -8.89 10.93 4.35
N ASP A 72 -10.21 10.91 4.35
CA ASP A 72 -10.98 9.71 4.08
C ASP A 72 -10.72 9.12 2.68
N ASN A 73 -10.18 9.95 1.78
CA ASN A 73 -9.72 9.53 0.45
C ASN A 73 -8.23 9.17 0.39
N LEU A 74 -7.53 9.16 1.52
CA LEU A 74 -6.18 8.61 1.63
C LEU A 74 -6.25 7.10 1.86
N ARG A 75 -5.68 6.35 0.94
CA ARG A 75 -5.59 4.89 0.97
C ARG A 75 -4.15 4.46 1.16
N VAL A 76 -3.91 3.68 2.20
CA VAL A 76 -2.57 3.26 2.58
C VAL A 76 -2.41 1.77 2.32
N VAL A 77 -1.45 1.42 1.48
CA VAL A 77 -1.13 0.03 1.15
C VAL A 77 -0.14 -0.51 2.18
N VAL A 78 -0.47 -1.64 2.76
CA VAL A 78 0.40 -2.41 3.65
C VAL A 78 0.56 -3.84 3.13
N SER A 79 1.70 -4.46 3.40
CA SER A 79 1.98 -5.84 3.00
C SER A 79 2.16 -6.67 4.26
N PHE A 80 1.16 -7.47 4.61
CA PHE A 80 1.18 -8.31 5.81
C PHE A 80 1.18 -9.79 5.45
N HIS A 81 1.92 -10.55 6.23
CA HIS A 81 1.71 -11.99 6.39
C HIS A 81 1.57 -12.31 7.87
N LEU A 82 0.39 -12.85 8.24
CA LEU A 82 0.00 -13.18 9.60
C LEU A 82 -0.16 -14.69 9.76
N ALA A 83 0.31 -15.19 10.89
CA ALA A 83 0.05 -16.53 11.37
C ALA A 83 -0.27 -16.49 12.89
N GLU A 84 -0.61 -17.61 13.48
CA GLU A 84 -0.90 -17.73 14.92
C GLU A 84 0.33 -17.41 15.77
N THR A 85 1.51 -17.78 15.27
CA THR A 85 2.78 -17.47 15.92
C THR A 85 3.71 -16.76 14.93
N LYS A 86 4.61 -15.96 15.45
CA LYS A 86 5.64 -15.30 14.66
C LYS A 86 6.53 -16.30 13.91
N ALA A 87 6.90 -17.39 14.55
CA ALA A 87 7.72 -18.43 13.95
C ALA A 87 7.03 -19.09 12.73
N ASP A 88 5.71 -19.34 12.81
CA ASP A 88 4.95 -19.87 11.68
C ASP A 88 4.84 -18.83 10.54
N ALA A 89 4.67 -17.56 10.86
CA ALA A 89 4.65 -16.49 9.87
C ALA A 89 5.99 -16.38 9.13
N GLU A 90 7.11 -16.39 9.86
CA GLU A 90 8.46 -16.33 9.30
C GLU A 90 8.78 -17.56 8.43
N LYS A 91 8.33 -18.75 8.87
CA LYS A 91 8.47 -19.98 8.08
C LYS A 91 7.65 -19.94 6.79
N ALA A 92 6.43 -19.44 6.84
CA ALA A 92 5.53 -19.42 5.68
C ALA A 92 6.06 -18.55 4.54
N VAL A 93 6.69 -17.40 4.83
CA VAL A 93 7.20 -16.50 3.80
C VAL A 93 8.44 -17.03 3.07
N GLN A 94 9.09 -18.08 3.56
CA GLN A 94 10.19 -18.74 2.86
C GLN A 94 9.75 -19.36 1.53
N PHE A 95 8.47 -19.74 1.40
CA PHE A 95 7.94 -20.46 0.25
C PHE A 95 8.11 -19.70 -1.07
N GLY A 96 7.70 -18.43 -1.14
CA GLY A 96 7.67 -17.64 -2.36
C GLY A 96 8.64 -16.46 -2.37
N TYR A 97 9.49 -16.38 -1.36
CA TYR A 97 10.33 -15.21 -1.15
C TYR A 97 11.44 -15.05 -2.21
N GLU A 98 12.12 -16.13 -2.57
CA GLU A 98 13.20 -16.07 -3.57
C GLU A 98 12.72 -15.64 -4.97
N PRO A 99 11.62 -16.20 -5.52
CA PRO A 99 11.02 -15.69 -6.76
C PRO A 99 10.63 -14.21 -6.69
N TRP A 100 10.11 -13.77 -5.54
CA TRP A 100 9.77 -12.37 -5.33
C TRP A 100 11.02 -11.47 -5.29
N LEU A 101 12.12 -11.92 -4.69
CA LEU A 101 13.39 -11.19 -4.71
C LEU A 101 13.94 -11.02 -6.13
N LYS A 102 13.94 -12.08 -6.93
CA LYS A 102 14.36 -12.02 -8.33
C LYS A 102 13.50 -11.04 -9.15
N TYR A 103 12.20 -11.04 -8.89
CA TYR A 103 11.29 -10.08 -9.51
C TYR A 103 11.60 -8.64 -9.08
N LEU A 104 11.85 -8.40 -7.78
CA LEU A 104 12.20 -7.08 -7.26
C LEU A 104 13.52 -6.57 -7.85
N GLU A 105 14.53 -7.42 -7.94
CA GLU A 105 15.82 -7.11 -8.54
C GLU A 105 15.68 -6.69 -10.01
N ALA A 106 14.92 -7.47 -10.78
CA ALA A 106 14.68 -7.18 -12.19
C ALA A 106 13.88 -5.88 -12.40
N LEU A 107 12.88 -5.62 -11.53
CA LEU A 107 12.00 -4.45 -11.66
C LEU A 107 12.67 -3.16 -11.17
N ASN A 108 13.41 -3.23 -10.06
CA ASN A 108 14.02 -2.09 -9.41
C ASN A 108 15.31 -2.48 -8.66
N PRO A 109 16.44 -2.59 -9.37
CA PRO A 109 17.72 -3.01 -8.80
C PRO A 109 18.17 -2.15 -7.61
N LYS A 110 17.87 -0.84 -7.65
CA LYS A 110 18.21 0.07 -6.55
C LYS A 110 17.39 -0.25 -5.29
N ALA A 111 16.07 -0.41 -5.42
CA ALA A 111 15.23 -0.78 -4.28
C ALA A 111 15.58 -2.17 -3.73
N TYR A 112 15.98 -3.09 -4.59
CA TYR A 112 16.52 -4.40 -4.17
C TYR A 112 17.77 -4.25 -3.32
N ALA A 113 18.77 -3.50 -3.79
CA ALA A 113 20.02 -3.27 -3.06
C ALA A 113 19.78 -2.62 -1.69
N GLU A 114 18.96 -1.55 -1.64
CA GLU A 114 18.57 -0.88 -0.38
C GLU A 114 17.86 -1.83 0.60
N THR A 115 17.04 -2.74 0.07
CA THR A 115 16.31 -3.73 0.87
C THR A 115 17.26 -4.79 1.44
N ARG A 116 18.19 -5.26 0.62
CA ARG A 116 19.24 -6.21 1.03
C ARG A 116 20.15 -5.63 2.11
N GLU A 117 20.56 -4.37 1.96
CA GLU A 117 21.39 -3.69 2.95
C GLU A 117 20.72 -3.65 4.33
N LYS A 118 19.42 -3.41 4.39
CA LYS A 118 18.64 -3.31 5.63
C LYS A 118 18.21 -4.66 6.22
N GLY A 119 17.83 -5.60 5.37
CA GLY A 119 17.23 -6.87 5.77
C GLY A 119 18.17 -8.07 5.76
N GLY A 120 19.33 -7.96 5.13
CA GLY A 120 20.26 -9.08 4.93
C GLY A 120 19.64 -10.19 4.06
N ASP A 121 19.77 -11.43 4.51
CA ASP A 121 19.22 -12.62 3.85
C ASP A 121 17.94 -13.15 4.52
N ASP A 122 17.43 -12.44 5.50
CA ASP A 122 16.22 -12.82 6.25
C ASP A 122 14.97 -12.27 5.54
N PRO A 123 14.04 -13.13 5.04
CA PRO A 123 12.83 -12.72 4.37
C PRO A 123 11.95 -11.78 5.19
N ALA A 124 11.74 -12.07 6.47
CA ALA A 124 10.89 -11.25 7.32
C ALA A 124 11.48 -9.85 7.53
N ARG A 125 12.79 -9.75 7.72
CA ARG A 125 13.50 -8.46 7.83
C ARG A 125 13.48 -7.67 6.53
N MET A 126 13.65 -8.33 5.40
CA MET A 126 13.57 -7.64 4.10
C MET A 126 12.16 -7.15 3.79
N ILE A 127 11.12 -7.89 4.18
CA ILE A 127 9.72 -7.44 4.10
C ILE A 127 9.51 -6.23 5.01
N ALA A 128 9.99 -6.28 6.24
CA ALA A 128 9.92 -5.17 7.19
C ALA A 128 10.67 -3.92 6.69
N ALA A 129 11.85 -4.09 6.06
CA ALA A 129 12.63 -3.00 5.47
C ALA A 129 11.87 -2.23 4.36
N ARG A 130 10.83 -2.85 3.79
CA ARG A 130 9.92 -2.23 2.82
C ARG A 130 8.60 -1.76 3.43
N GLY A 131 8.50 -1.73 4.75
CA GLY A 131 7.30 -1.31 5.46
C GLY A 131 6.20 -2.37 5.48
N GLY A 132 6.55 -3.65 5.34
CA GLY A 132 5.64 -4.77 5.55
C GLY A 132 5.74 -5.35 6.96
N LEU A 133 4.92 -6.36 7.25
CA LEU A 133 4.92 -7.10 8.50
C LEU A 133 4.81 -8.60 8.24
N VAL A 134 5.65 -9.38 8.93
CA VAL A 134 5.53 -10.83 9.07
C VAL A 134 5.39 -11.12 10.55
N GLY A 135 4.24 -11.62 10.99
CA GLY A 135 3.98 -11.76 12.42
C GLY A 135 2.59 -12.24 12.78
N THR A 136 2.11 -11.81 13.93
CA THR A 136 0.81 -12.19 14.51
C THR A 136 -0.25 -11.10 14.29
N PRO A 137 -1.54 -11.40 14.54
CA PRO A 137 -2.59 -10.38 14.54
C PRO A 137 -2.36 -9.22 15.52
N ASP A 138 -1.80 -9.49 16.69
CA ASP A 138 -1.52 -8.43 17.67
C ASP A 138 -0.39 -7.52 17.19
N GLU A 139 0.68 -8.08 16.61
CA GLU A 139 1.73 -7.27 15.97
C GLU A 139 1.20 -6.44 14.79
N ALA A 140 0.17 -6.93 14.09
CA ALA A 140 -0.47 -6.17 13.01
C ALA A 140 -1.27 -4.97 13.55
N LEU A 141 -1.98 -5.14 14.67
CA LEU A 141 -2.67 -4.05 15.34
C LEU A 141 -1.70 -2.97 15.81
N GLU A 142 -0.65 -3.35 16.52
CA GLU A 142 0.41 -2.42 16.94
C GLU A 142 1.06 -1.69 15.75
N TYR A 143 1.24 -2.39 14.61
CA TYR A 143 1.75 -1.76 13.39
C TYR A 143 0.79 -0.69 12.87
N LEU A 144 -0.51 -0.99 12.81
CA LEU A 144 -1.53 -0.07 12.31
C LEU A 144 -1.71 1.12 13.25
N GLU A 145 -1.65 0.93 14.56
CA GLU A 145 -1.67 1.99 15.57
C GLU A 145 -0.47 2.94 15.39
N ARG A 146 0.75 2.40 15.32
CA ARG A 146 1.95 3.20 15.04
C ARG A 146 1.90 3.91 13.69
N LEU A 147 1.28 3.28 12.68
CA LEU A 147 1.07 3.90 11.38
C LEU A 147 0.15 5.11 11.51
N TRP A 148 -0.98 4.94 12.21
CA TRP A 148 -1.93 6.02 12.49
C TRP A 148 -1.31 7.17 13.25
N GLU A 149 -0.55 6.90 14.31
CA GLU A 149 0.18 7.92 15.07
C GLU A 149 1.17 8.71 14.19
N ARG A 150 1.87 8.03 13.29
CA ARG A 150 2.87 8.62 12.43
C ARG A 150 2.31 9.48 11.31
N ILE A 151 1.24 9.04 10.68
CA ILE A 151 0.71 9.71 9.47
C ILE A 151 -0.61 10.46 9.70
N GLY A 152 -1.24 10.30 10.85
CA GLY A 152 -2.57 10.82 11.16
C GLY A 152 -3.70 10.01 10.51
N PRO A 153 -4.94 10.52 10.50
CA PRO A 153 -6.10 9.81 9.97
C PRO A 153 -5.98 9.49 8.48
N PHE A 154 -6.54 8.36 8.08
CA PHE A 154 -6.69 7.92 6.70
C PHE A 154 -7.93 7.04 6.55
N GLY A 155 -8.55 7.02 5.37
CA GLY A 155 -9.84 6.37 5.19
C GLY A 155 -9.76 4.87 4.94
N THR A 156 -8.64 4.33 4.44
CA THR A 156 -8.59 2.91 4.07
C THR A 156 -7.19 2.32 4.19
N VAL A 157 -7.10 1.17 4.83
CA VAL A 157 -5.95 0.27 4.70
C VAL A 157 -6.24 -0.74 3.60
N LEU A 158 -5.32 -0.85 2.64
CA LEU A 158 -5.34 -1.87 1.60
C LEU A 158 -4.24 -2.89 1.88
N MET A 159 -4.62 -4.09 2.24
CA MET A 159 -3.65 -5.18 2.38
C MET A 159 -3.26 -5.70 1.00
N SER A 160 -2.00 -5.51 0.65
CA SER A 160 -1.46 -6.01 -0.62
C SER A 160 -1.42 -7.53 -0.61
N GLY A 161 -2.02 -8.15 -1.60
CA GLY A 161 -1.83 -9.58 -1.86
C GLY A 161 -0.40 -9.84 -2.30
N THR A 162 0.23 -10.82 -1.68
CA THR A 162 1.59 -11.24 -2.00
C THR A 162 1.62 -12.75 -2.17
N ASN A 163 2.57 -13.24 -2.92
CA ASN A 163 2.80 -14.68 -3.13
C ASN A 163 4.04 -15.19 -2.39
N TRP A 164 4.34 -14.58 -1.23
CA TRP A 164 5.44 -15.04 -0.38
C TRP A 164 5.19 -16.39 0.25
N MET A 165 3.93 -16.77 0.41
CA MET A 165 3.49 -18.02 1.05
C MET A 165 2.64 -18.86 0.09
N ASN A 166 2.42 -20.13 0.44
CA ASN A 166 1.52 -21.00 -0.30
C ASN A 166 0.04 -20.59 -0.11
N PHE A 167 -0.85 -21.23 -0.85
CA PHE A 167 -2.28 -20.91 -0.85
C PHE A 167 -2.93 -21.03 0.53
N GLU A 168 -2.65 -22.09 1.27
CA GLU A 168 -3.27 -22.31 2.60
C GLU A 168 -2.83 -21.26 3.61
N ALA A 169 -1.53 -20.92 3.63
CA ALA A 169 -1.01 -19.86 4.49
C ALA A 169 -1.56 -18.49 4.06
N SER A 170 -1.73 -18.23 2.76
CA SER A 170 -2.38 -17.01 2.26
C SER A 170 -3.83 -16.90 2.73
N LYS A 171 -4.60 -17.98 2.60
CA LYS A 171 -5.98 -18.04 3.08
C LYS A 171 -6.04 -17.76 4.58
N ARG A 172 -5.18 -18.42 5.35
CA ARG A 172 -5.12 -18.24 6.80
C ARG A 172 -4.76 -16.81 7.20
N ASN A 173 -3.81 -16.19 6.50
CA ASN A 173 -3.45 -14.78 6.68
C ASN A 173 -4.69 -13.86 6.57
N TYR A 174 -5.52 -14.01 5.54
CA TYR A 174 -6.74 -13.22 5.39
C TYR A 174 -7.78 -13.53 6.46
N GLU A 175 -7.94 -14.80 6.87
CA GLU A 175 -8.84 -15.16 7.96
C GLU A 175 -8.45 -14.50 9.29
N LEU A 176 -7.14 -14.50 9.61
CA LEU A 176 -6.62 -13.86 10.81
C LEU A 176 -6.82 -12.34 10.77
N MET A 177 -6.53 -11.71 9.63
CA MET A 177 -6.75 -10.28 9.43
C MET A 177 -8.21 -9.90 9.67
N MET A 178 -9.14 -10.61 9.01
CA MET A 178 -10.57 -10.31 9.09
C MET A 178 -11.18 -10.61 10.46
N ARG A 179 -10.68 -11.62 11.15
CA ARG A 179 -11.24 -12.04 12.44
C ARG A 179 -10.70 -11.27 13.64
N TYR A 180 -9.42 -10.93 13.63
CA TYR A 180 -8.73 -10.42 14.81
C TYR A 180 -8.19 -9.00 14.68
N VAL A 181 -7.93 -8.53 13.47
CA VAL A 181 -7.36 -7.19 13.24
C VAL A 181 -8.45 -6.19 12.86
N MET A 182 -9.19 -6.45 11.79
CA MET A 182 -10.17 -5.51 11.27
C MET A 182 -11.24 -5.06 12.30
N PRO A 183 -11.83 -5.94 13.13
CA PRO A 183 -12.85 -5.52 14.10
C PRO A 183 -12.32 -4.63 15.23
N ARG A 184 -10.99 -4.65 15.47
CA ARG A 184 -10.33 -3.90 16.53
C ARG A 184 -9.72 -2.59 16.07
N PHE A 185 -9.49 -2.44 14.78
CA PHE A 185 -8.90 -1.24 14.19
C PHE A 185 -9.92 -0.25 13.61
N ASN A 186 -11.17 -0.63 13.47
CA ASN A 186 -12.25 0.25 12.94
C ASN A 186 -12.71 1.28 13.97
#